data_1f6271bcc173ebfc552017e93b4407f7
#
_entry.id   1f6271bcc173ebfc552017e93b4407f7
#
_cell.length_a   1.000
_cell.length_b   1.000
_cell.length_c   1.000
_cell.angle_alpha   90.00
_cell.angle_beta   90.00
_cell.angle_gamma   90.00
#
_symmetry.space_group_name_H-M   'P 1'
#
loop_
_entity.id
_entity.type
_entity.pdbx_description
1 polymer ?
#
loop_
_entity_poly.entity_id
_entity_poly.type
_entity_poly.pdbx_seq_one_letter_code
_entity_poly.pdbx_strand_id
1 'polypeptide(L)'
;PIATGERVTSLAAFRDLFAARACAVCQLDITHCGGLSEARRVAALAEAWRISLAPHNPQGPVSTAASLEFGFSQPSYIICETVHEDVPWRQDVVREGFVVEQKGRIVRPNTRPGLGIEINEAEVRKHPFQQELLQRVFGSDGSVGDW
;
A
#
# COMPACT_ATOMS: atom_id res chain seq x y z
N PRO A 1 -4.06 19.68 4.39
CA PRO A 1 -4.68 18.38 4.66
C PRO A 1 -3.66 17.42 5.27
N ILE A 2 -4.12 16.55 6.21
CA ILE A 2 -3.32 15.48 6.80
C ILE A 2 -3.65 14.19 6.06
N ALA A 3 -2.62 13.40 5.73
CA ALA A 3 -2.73 12.05 5.22
C ALA A 3 -2.16 11.09 6.27
N THR A 4 -2.89 10.02 6.60
CA THR A 4 -2.47 8.99 7.57
C THR A 4 -3.35 7.74 7.45
N GLY A 5 -2.93 6.64 8.08
CA GLY A 5 -3.72 5.41 8.14
C GLY A 5 -2.92 4.13 7.97
N GLU A 6 -1.61 4.20 7.64
CA GLU A 6 -0.78 3.03 7.35
C GLU A 6 -0.64 2.05 8.52
N ARG A 7 -0.77 2.54 9.74
CA ARG A 7 -0.70 1.74 10.97
C ARG A 7 -2.07 1.32 11.51
N VAL A 8 -3.15 1.72 10.84
CA VAL A 8 -4.52 1.39 11.24
C VAL A 8 -4.90 0.04 10.64
N THR A 9 -5.17 -0.94 11.48
CA THR A 9 -5.33 -2.36 11.08
C THR A 9 -6.77 -2.87 11.16
N SER A 10 -7.74 -2.06 11.56
CA SER A 10 -9.13 -2.49 11.67
C SER A 10 -10.13 -1.44 11.23
N LEU A 11 -11.26 -1.88 10.71
CA LEU A 11 -12.35 -0.99 10.30
C LEU A 11 -12.86 -0.12 11.48
N ALA A 12 -12.86 -0.67 12.69
CA ALA A 12 -13.28 0.07 13.88
C ALA A 12 -12.34 1.25 14.16
N ALA A 13 -11.02 1.03 14.06
CA ALA A 13 -10.03 2.08 14.25
C ALA A 13 -10.10 3.14 13.14
N PHE A 14 -10.34 2.75 11.89
CA PHE A 14 -10.61 3.72 10.80
C PHE A 14 -11.88 4.52 11.06
N ARG A 15 -12.95 3.92 11.57
CA ARG A 15 -14.15 4.64 11.97
C ARG A 15 -13.82 5.74 13.00
N ASP A 16 -13.02 5.42 14.00
CA ASP A 16 -12.69 6.36 15.07
C ASP A 16 -11.78 7.49 14.55
N LEU A 17 -10.81 7.15 13.65
CA LEU A 17 -9.97 8.12 12.97
C LEU A 17 -10.81 9.13 12.15
N PHE A 18 -11.79 8.64 11.40
CA PHE A 18 -12.64 9.46 10.54
C PHE A 18 -13.64 10.28 11.36
N ALA A 19 -14.20 9.70 12.42
CA ALA A 19 -15.10 10.41 13.36
C ALA A 19 -14.39 11.57 14.06
N ALA A 20 -13.11 11.40 14.40
CA ALA A 20 -12.27 12.46 14.96
C ALA A 20 -11.89 13.54 13.93
N ARG A 21 -12.23 13.37 12.62
CA ARG A 21 -11.80 14.24 11.51
C ARG A 21 -10.29 14.48 11.49
N ALA A 22 -9.51 13.47 11.86
CA ALA A 22 -8.07 13.57 12.02
C ALA A 22 -7.29 13.54 10.70
N CYS A 23 -7.93 13.14 9.60
CA CYS A 23 -7.30 13.15 8.27
C CYS A 23 -8.27 13.60 7.17
N ALA A 24 -7.69 14.09 6.09
CA ALA A 24 -8.37 14.40 4.83
C ALA A 24 -8.07 13.34 3.75
N VAL A 25 -6.99 12.60 3.92
CA VAL A 25 -6.56 11.51 3.02
C VAL A 25 -6.28 10.28 3.87
N CYS A 26 -6.94 9.18 3.55
CA CYS A 26 -6.73 7.89 4.17
C CYS A 26 -5.62 7.14 3.42
N GLN A 27 -4.53 6.84 4.12
CA GLN A 27 -3.41 6.04 3.65
C GLN A 27 -3.48 4.61 4.21
N LEU A 28 -4.62 3.95 4.01
CA LEU A 28 -4.74 2.54 4.38
C LEU A 28 -3.69 1.70 3.64
N ASP A 29 -3.16 0.69 4.30
CA ASP A 29 -2.30 -0.31 3.68
C ASP A 29 -3.06 -1.62 3.51
N ILE A 30 -3.14 -2.11 2.27
CA ILE A 30 -3.91 -3.31 1.94
C ILE A 30 -3.34 -4.54 2.64
N THR A 31 -2.02 -4.60 2.83
CA THR A 31 -1.36 -5.73 3.50
C THR A 31 -1.54 -5.72 5.01
N HIS A 32 -1.84 -4.56 5.60
CA HIS A 32 -2.00 -4.38 7.04
C HIS A 32 -3.46 -4.34 7.48
N CYS A 33 -4.36 -3.79 6.66
CA CYS A 33 -5.76 -3.57 7.06
C CYS A 33 -6.66 -4.80 6.91
N GLY A 34 -6.13 -5.94 6.43
CA GLY A 34 -6.90 -7.17 6.27
C GLY A 34 -7.21 -7.55 4.81
N GLY A 35 -6.44 -7.04 3.86
CA GLY A 35 -6.53 -7.37 2.44
C GLY A 35 -7.60 -6.57 1.68
N LEU A 36 -7.81 -6.93 0.41
CA LEU A 36 -8.68 -6.22 -0.52
C LEU A 36 -10.14 -6.10 -0.02
N SER A 37 -10.65 -7.13 0.64
CA SER A 37 -12.03 -7.13 1.12
C SER A 37 -12.24 -6.09 2.23
N GLU A 38 -11.30 -5.99 3.16
CA GLU A 38 -11.38 -5.01 4.24
C GLU A 38 -11.06 -3.61 3.73
N ALA A 39 -10.08 -3.47 2.84
CA ALA A 39 -9.76 -2.20 2.19
C ALA A 39 -10.98 -1.59 1.50
N ARG A 40 -11.81 -2.39 0.83
CA ARG A 40 -13.08 -1.92 0.23
C ARG A 40 -14.07 -1.40 1.27
N ARG A 41 -14.16 -2.04 2.44
CA ARG A 41 -15.03 -1.58 3.53
C ARG A 41 -14.55 -0.25 4.11
N VAL A 42 -13.22 -0.12 4.28
CA VAL A 42 -12.59 1.14 4.71
C VAL A 42 -12.83 2.23 3.68
N ALA A 43 -12.70 1.92 2.37
CA ALA A 43 -12.94 2.87 1.30
C ALA A 43 -14.39 3.39 1.29
N ALA A 44 -15.37 2.50 1.44
CA ALA A 44 -16.78 2.89 1.52
C ALA A 44 -17.06 3.78 2.76
N LEU A 45 -16.40 3.48 3.88
CA LEU A 45 -16.47 4.32 5.06
C LEU A 45 -15.84 5.69 4.81
N ALA A 46 -14.64 5.76 4.22
CA ALA A 46 -13.95 6.99 3.87
C ALA A 46 -14.78 7.87 2.93
N GLU A 47 -15.43 7.28 1.93
CA GLU A 47 -16.32 7.97 0.99
C GLU A 47 -17.49 8.66 1.73
N ALA A 48 -18.12 7.97 2.69
CA ALA A 48 -19.19 8.54 3.50
C ALA A 48 -18.74 9.77 4.32
N TRP A 49 -17.46 9.84 4.67
CA TRP A 49 -16.82 10.98 5.35
C TRP A 49 -16.18 11.99 4.41
N ARG A 50 -16.26 11.78 3.09
CA ARG A 50 -15.60 12.61 2.05
C ARG A 50 -14.08 12.67 2.22
N ILE A 51 -13.48 11.56 2.60
CA ILE A 51 -12.04 11.38 2.75
C ILE A 51 -11.51 10.71 1.48
N SER A 52 -10.47 11.30 0.89
CA SER A 52 -9.80 10.73 -0.28
C SER A 52 -8.92 9.54 0.10
N LEU A 53 -8.59 8.70 -0.88
CA LEU A 53 -7.75 7.52 -0.70
C LEU A 53 -6.41 7.69 -1.41
N ALA A 54 -5.34 7.41 -0.68
CA ALA A 54 -3.97 7.33 -1.20
C ALA A 54 -3.22 6.21 -0.47
N PRO A 55 -3.42 4.95 -0.84
CA PRO A 55 -2.87 3.80 -0.10
C PRO A 55 -1.37 3.89 0.13
N HIS A 56 -0.97 3.59 1.35
CA HIS A 56 0.41 3.32 1.72
C HIS A 56 0.85 2.01 1.07
N ASN A 57 1.95 2.03 0.32
CA ASN A 57 2.44 0.86 -0.40
C ASN A 57 3.96 0.91 -0.64
N PRO A 58 4.79 0.83 0.41
CA PRO A 58 6.24 0.68 0.29
C PRO A 58 6.67 -0.77 0.07
N GLN A 59 5.73 -1.71 0.03
CA GLN A 59 5.99 -3.14 -0.08
C GLN A 59 6.37 -3.57 -1.51
N GLY A 60 6.41 -4.88 -1.73
CA GLY A 60 6.81 -5.47 -2.99
C GLY A 60 5.78 -5.35 -4.12
N PRO A 61 6.12 -5.83 -5.32
CA PRO A 61 5.29 -5.65 -6.52
C PRO A 61 3.92 -6.34 -6.45
N VAL A 62 3.76 -7.37 -5.63
CA VAL A 62 2.45 -8.02 -5.40
C VAL A 62 1.49 -7.09 -4.66
N SER A 63 1.99 -6.41 -3.61
CA SER A 63 1.21 -5.40 -2.89
C SER A 63 0.88 -4.22 -3.80
N THR A 64 1.82 -3.80 -4.64
CA THR A 64 1.58 -2.73 -5.61
C THR A 64 0.49 -3.12 -6.61
N ALA A 65 0.50 -4.34 -7.14
CA ALA A 65 -0.55 -4.82 -8.02
C ALA A 65 -1.93 -4.81 -7.33
N ALA A 66 -2.00 -5.26 -6.07
CA ALA A 66 -3.23 -5.22 -5.29
C ALA A 66 -3.73 -3.78 -5.03
N SER A 67 -2.80 -2.87 -4.71
CA SER A 67 -3.10 -1.45 -4.47
C SER A 67 -3.61 -0.75 -5.74
N LEU A 68 -3.10 -1.12 -6.90
CA LEU A 68 -3.57 -0.60 -8.18
C LEU A 68 -4.97 -1.11 -8.53
N GLU A 69 -5.22 -2.41 -8.41
CA GLU A 69 -6.55 -2.99 -8.66
C GLU A 69 -7.60 -2.40 -7.71
N PHE A 70 -7.24 -2.21 -6.45
CA PHE A 70 -8.06 -1.48 -5.49
C PHE A 70 -8.31 -0.06 -5.97
N GLY A 71 -7.26 0.68 -6.32
CA GLY A 71 -7.35 2.07 -6.76
C GLY A 71 -8.25 2.26 -7.97
N PHE A 72 -8.12 1.44 -9.01
CA PHE A 72 -8.98 1.49 -10.19
C PHE A 72 -10.46 1.25 -9.88
N SER A 73 -10.76 0.62 -8.76
CA SER A 73 -12.13 0.32 -8.34
C SER A 73 -12.74 1.39 -7.41
N GLN A 74 -11.98 2.40 -6.95
CA GLN A 74 -12.42 3.36 -5.95
C GLN A 74 -12.55 4.78 -6.50
N PRO A 75 -13.75 5.41 -6.45
CA PRO A 75 -13.96 6.76 -7.00
C PRO A 75 -13.16 7.86 -6.29
N SER A 76 -12.90 7.69 -4.98
CA SER A 76 -12.18 8.65 -4.14
C SER A 76 -10.66 8.51 -4.15
N TYR A 77 -10.13 7.59 -4.96
CA TYR A 77 -8.69 7.35 -5.09
C TYR A 77 -7.98 8.48 -5.84
N ILE A 78 -6.87 8.96 -5.29
CA ILE A 78 -6.15 10.11 -5.87
C ILE A 78 -4.74 9.77 -6.33
N ILE A 79 -4.03 8.89 -5.62
CA ILE A 79 -2.64 8.55 -5.92
C ILE A 79 -2.27 7.21 -5.27
N CYS A 80 -1.30 6.49 -5.83
CA CYS A 80 -0.67 5.31 -5.22
C CYS A 80 0.78 5.58 -4.88
N GLU A 81 1.16 5.28 -3.65
CA GLU A 81 2.56 5.17 -3.29
C GLU A 81 3.17 3.92 -3.92
N THR A 82 4.35 4.04 -4.49
CA THR A 82 5.11 2.91 -5.04
C THR A 82 6.60 3.10 -4.82
N VAL A 83 7.30 1.98 -4.54
CA VAL A 83 8.77 1.93 -4.50
C VAL A 83 9.24 1.13 -5.71
N HIS A 84 10.21 1.68 -6.45
CA HIS A 84 10.66 1.10 -7.71
C HIS A 84 12.12 0.64 -7.71
N GLU A 85 12.99 1.29 -6.97
CA GLU A 85 14.45 1.15 -7.11
C GLU A 85 15.16 0.90 -5.78
N ASP A 86 14.48 0.30 -4.81
CA ASP A 86 15.08 -0.06 -3.51
C ASP A 86 16.03 -1.26 -3.61
N VAL A 87 15.71 -2.20 -4.49
CA VAL A 87 16.57 -3.36 -4.79
C VAL A 87 16.59 -3.62 -6.31
N PRO A 88 17.75 -4.03 -6.88
CA PRO A 88 17.91 -4.14 -8.33
C PRO A 88 17.02 -5.23 -8.98
N TRP A 89 16.60 -6.22 -8.20
CA TRP A 89 15.80 -7.35 -8.66
C TRP A 89 14.28 -7.19 -8.42
N ARG A 90 13.82 -6.05 -7.91
CA ARG A 90 12.40 -5.83 -7.56
C ARG A 90 11.45 -6.16 -8.71
N GLN A 91 11.80 -5.77 -9.94
CA GLN A 91 10.94 -5.99 -11.09
C GLN A 91 11.05 -7.41 -11.64
N ASP A 92 12.12 -8.15 -11.30
CA ASP A 92 12.37 -9.49 -11.83
C ASP A 92 11.54 -10.58 -11.13
N VAL A 93 11.00 -10.28 -9.92
CA VAL A 93 10.18 -11.21 -9.13
C VAL A 93 8.74 -11.33 -9.64
N VAL A 94 8.32 -10.46 -10.54
CA VAL A 94 7.01 -10.55 -11.22
C VAL A 94 7.21 -10.51 -12.72
N ARG A 95 6.42 -11.30 -13.42
CA ARG A 95 6.29 -11.23 -14.88
C ARG A 95 5.00 -10.51 -15.20
N GLU A 96 5.05 -9.65 -16.21
CA GLU A 96 3.88 -8.94 -16.69
C GLU A 96 3.17 -8.22 -15.53
N GLY A 97 3.62 -7.07 -15.24
CA GLY A 97 3.07 -6.20 -14.21
C GLY A 97 2.45 -4.94 -14.81
N PHE A 98 2.33 -3.95 -14.00
CA PHE A 98 1.97 -2.60 -14.41
C PHE A 98 3.18 -1.89 -15.01
N VAL A 99 2.91 -0.98 -15.94
CA VAL A 99 3.94 -0.13 -16.54
C VAL A 99 3.83 1.27 -15.95
N VAL A 100 4.93 1.78 -15.43
CA VAL A 100 5.02 3.19 -15.04
C VAL A 100 5.48 3.99 -16.24
N GLU A 101 4.60 4.79 -16.80
CA GLU A 101 4.93 5.72 -17.88
C GLU A 101 5.67 6.95 -17.35
N GLN A 102 6.30 7.69 -18.28
CA GLN A 102 6.86 9.01 -17.95
C GLN A 102 5.80 9.90 -17.26
N LYS A 103 6.22 10.60 -16.19
CA LYS A 103 5.38 11.44 -15.32
C LYS A 103 4.57 10.69 -14.26
N GLY A 104 4.96 9.47 -13.89
CA GLY A 104 4.34 8.73 -12.80
C GLY A 104 2.91 8.25 -13.08
N ARG A 105 2.50 8.17 -14.35
CA ARG A 105 1.23 7.55 -14.72
C ARG A 105 1.42 6.05 -14.78
N ILE A 106 0.55 5.31 -14.07
CA ILE A 106 0.51 3.85 -14.15
C ILE A 106 -0.60 3.47 -15.11
N VAL A 107 -0.25 2.66 -16.09
CA VAL A 107 -1.19 2.10 -17.04
C VAL A 107 -1.39 0.63 -16.70
N ARG A 108 -2.64 0.22 -16.58
CA ARG A 108 -2.99 -1.20 -16.48
C ARG A 108 -2.68 -1.87 -17.81
N PRO A 109 -1.68 -2.76 -17.90
CA PRO A 109 -1.18 -3.21 -19.19
C PRO A 109 -2.10 -4.20 -19.89
N ASN A 110 -3.06 -4.82 -19.18
CA ASN A 110 -3.90 -5.85 -19.78
C ASN A 110 -5.19 -6.12 -18.99
N THR A 111 -6.05 -6.95 -19.56
CA THR A 111 -7.33 -7.42 -18.99
C THR A 111 -7.19 -8.79 -18.30
N ARG A 112 -6.02 -9.15 -17.80
CA ARG A 112 -5.80 -10.43 -17.13
C ARG A 112 -6.61 -10.52 -15.84
N PRO A 113 -7.06 -11.73 -15.49
CA PRO A 113 -7.77 -11.96 -14.24
C PRO A 113 -6.84 -11.81 -13.02
N GLY A 114 -7.45 -11.63 -11.85
CA GLY A 114 -6.74 -11.47 -10.59
C GLY A 114 -5.98 -10.14 -10.52
N LEU A 115 -4.75 -10.17 -10.02
CA LEU A 115 -3.90 -8.98 -9.90
C LEU A 115 -3.18 -8.62 -11.21
N GLY A 116 -3.39 -9.37 -12.29
CA GLY A 116 -2.76 -9.13 -13.59
C GLY A 116 -1.25 -9.39 -13.63
N ILE A 117 -0.69 -10.01 -12.61
CA ILE A 117 0.74 -10.36 -12.49
C ILE A 117 0.94 -11.87 -12.39
N GLU A 118 2.14 -12.32 -12.70
CA GLU A 118 2.61 -13.69 -12.48
C GLU A 118 3.89 -13.67 -11.67
N ILE A 119 3.97 -14.52 -10.63
CA ILE A 119 5.17 -14.61 -9.79
C ILE A 119 6.27 -15.37 -10.53
N ASN A 120 7.46 -14.79 -10.58
CA ASN A 120 8.67 -15.46 -11.04
C ASN A 120 9.33 -16.20 -9.86
N GLU A 121 8.80 -17.39 -9.53
CA GLU A 121 9.29 -18.18 -8.39
C GLU A 121 10.79 -18.47 -8.47
N ALA A 122 11.34 -18.66 -9.68
CA ALA A 122 12.77 -18.92 -9.86
C ALA A 122 13.62 -17.73 -9.40
N GLU A 123 13.15 -16.51 -9.62
CA GLU A 123 13.82 -15.32 -9.15
C GLU A 123 13.64 -15.11 -7.65
N VAL A 124 12.41 -15.28 -7.17
CA VAL A 124 12.11 -15.18 -5.71
C VAL A 124 13.00 -16.11 -4.87
N ARG A 125 13.26 -17.34 -5.35
CA ARG A 125 14.13 -18.29 -4.65
C ARG A 125 15.59 -17.87 -4.53
N LYS A 126 16.06 -16.95 -5.37
CA LYS A 126 17.43 -16.41 -5.26
C LYS A 126 17.58 -15.39 -4.13
N HIS A 127 16.44 -14.86 -3.65
CA HIS A 127 16.38 -13.83 -2.62
C HIS A 127 15.62 -14.37 -1.39
N PRO A 128 16.21 -15.30 -0.63
CA PRO A 128 15.57 -15.87 0.54
C PRO A 128 15.35 -14.79 1.61
N PHE A 129 14.33 -15.00 2.44
CA PHE A 129 14.04 -14.11 3.56
C PHE A 129 15.28 -13.89 4.43
N GLN A 130 15.61 -12.65 4.66
CA GLN A 130 16.60 -12.22 5.64
C GLN A 130 15.88 -11.39 6.70
N GLN A 131 16.09 -11.77 7.96
CA GLN A 131 15.51 -11.00 9.05
C GLN A 131 16.26 -9.69 9.23
N GLU A 132 15.59 -8.60 8.94
CA GLU A 132 16.06 -7.27 9.31
C GLU A 132 15.62 -6.96 10.75
N LEU A 133 16.58 -6.63 11.59
CA LEU A 133 16.29 -6.09 12.91
C LEU A 133 15.88 -4.63 12.73
N LEU A 134 14.64 -4.30 13.07
CA LEU A 134 14.22 -2.92 13.15
C LEU A 134 15.17 -2.14 14.05
N GLN A 135 15.76 -1.09 13.51
CA GLN A 135 16.59 -0.18 14.32
C GLN A 135 15.69 0.43 15.40
N ARG A 136 15.98 0.11 16.65
CA ARG A 136 15.33 0.77 17.78
C ARG A 136 15.97 2.15 17.93
N VAL A 137 15.19 3.18 17.65
CA VAL A 137 15.61 4.54 17.93
C VAL A 137 15.32 4.82 19.39
N PHE A 138 16.36 5.17 20.16
CA PHE A 138 16.21 5.57 21.54
C PHE A 138 16.42 7.08 21.65
N GLY A 139 15.55 7.75 22.39
CA GLY A 139 15.76 9.12 22.82
C GLY A 139 16.99 9.23 23.75
N SER A 140 17.50 10.44 23.95
CA SER A 140 18.61 10.69 24.86
C SER A 140 18.30 10.34 26.32
N ASP A 141 17.05 10.23 26.67
CA ASP A 141 16.51 9.83 27.99
C ASP A 141 16.26 8.31 28.09
N GLY A 142 16.58 7.53 27.03
CA GLY A 142 16.35 6.10 26.95
C GLY A 142 14.94 5.70 26.53
N SER A 143 14.06 6.64 26.27
CA SER A 143 12.74 6.34 25.71
C SER A 143 12.84 5.72 24.33
N VAL A 144 11.94 4.78 24.02
CA VAL A 144 11.82 4.23 22.66
C VAL A 144 11.15 5.28 21.78
N GLY A 145 11.91 5.82 20.83
CA GLY A 145 11.39 6.68 19.77
C GLY A 145 10.63 5.85 18.75
N ASP A 146 9.55 6.41 18.24
CA ASP A 146 8.90 5.93 17.04
C ASP A 146 9.50 6.70 15.84
N TRP A 147 9.71 6.02 14.72
CA TRP A 147 10.23 6.64 13.49
C TRP A 147 9.08 6.91 12.53
#